data_6e77aef28135b894bd830c35937bc6f4
#
_entry.id   6e77aef28135b894bd830c35937bc6f4
#
_cell.length_a   1.000
_cell.length_b   1.000
_cell.length_c   1.000
_cell.angle_alpha   90.00
_cell.angle_beta   90.00
_cell.angle_gamma   90.00
#
_symmetry.space_group_name_H-M   'P 1'
#
loop_
_entity.id
_entity.type
_entity.pdbx_description
1 polymer ?
#
loop_
_entity_poly.entity_id
_entity_poly.type
_entity_poly.pdbx_seq_one_letter_code
_entity_poly.pdbx_strand_id
1 'polypeptide(L)'
;MSGIIEKLTFYFQYPFVWYALIVGILIALCSSLLGVTLVLKRFSFIGDGLSHVAFGAMAIASVLNFSNNMLFVMPVTVICAVLLLRTGQSTKIKGDAAIAMISVGALAVGYLLMNVFSTGANISGDVCSSLFGSTSILTLTRTEVWLCVVVSAIVVILFVVFYHKIFAVTFDENFAKATGTKTDVYNLLIAVITAVIIVLAMNLVGSLLISALIIFPALSAMRLYKRFRAVIICSAILSVLCAFFGIIISILGGTPVGSTIVAVDIAAFWVTSIIGKILER
;
A
#
# COMPACT_ATOMS: atom_id res chain seq x y z
N MET A 1 1.13 28.18 -21.13
CA MET A 1 1.04 28.18 -19.64
C MET A 1 -0.35 28.58 -19.15
N SER A 2 -1.08 29.49 -19.81
CA SER A 2 -2.48 29.84 -19.41
C SER A 2 -3.44 28.64 -19.37
N GLY A 3 -3.41 27.74 -20.34
CA GLY A 3 -4.32 26.59 -20.39
C GLY A 3 -4.09 25.52 -19.32
N ILE A 4 -2.88 25.40 -18.73
CA ILE A 4 -2.61 24.44 -17.65
C ILE A 4 -3.20 24.95 -16.33
N ILE A 5 -2.98 26.24 -16.05
CA ILE A 5 -3.50 26.89 -14.84
C ILE A 5 -5.04 26.91 -14.87
N GLU A 6 -5.62 27.21 -16.02
CA GLU A 6 -7.05 27.23 -16.22
C GLU A 6 -7.68 25.83 -16.02
N LYS A 7 -7.09 24.77 -16.59
CA LYS A 7 -7.51 23.39 -16.33
C LYS A 7 -7.41 23.02 -14.85
N LEU A 8 -6.29 23.32 -14.19
CA LEU A 8 -6.13 23.04 -12.76
C LEU A 8 -7.20 23.76 -11.94
N THR A 9 -7.39 25.07 -12.16
CA THR A 9 -8.40 25.85 -11.45
C THR A 9 -9.81 25.28 -11.65
N PHE A 10 -10.11 24.83 -12.86
CA PHE A 10 -11.38 24.16 -13.15
C PHE A 10 -11.56 22.86 -12.37
N TYR A 11 -10.57 21.95 -12.38
CA TYR A 11 -10.67 20.67 -11.68
C TYR A 11 -10.69 20.82 -10.16
N PHE A 12 -9.95 21.79 -9.60
CA PHE A 12 -9.92 22.07 -8.16
C PHE A 12 -11.23 22.64 -7.59
N GLN A 13 -12.18 23.01 -8.44
CA GLN A 13 -13.54 23.38 -8.01
C GLN A 13 -14.37 22.15 -7.58
N TYR A 14 -13.98 20.95 -8.01
CA TYR A 14 -14.70 19.72 -7.71
C TYR A 14 -14.24 19.05 -6.43
N PRO A 15 -15.15 18.65 -5.50
CA PRO A 15 -14.80 18.02 -4.23
C PRO A 15 -14.03 16.71 -4.38
N PHE A 16 -14.29 15.93 -5.42
CA PHE A 16 -13.60 14.64 -5.63
C PHE A 16 -12.10 14.78 -5.82
N VAL A 17 -11.62 15.89 -6.38
CA VAL A 17 -10.18 16.15 -6.54
C VAL A 17 -9.50 16.33 -5.20
N TRP A 18 -10.13 17.07 -4.28
CA TRP A 18 -9.63 17.21 -2.92
C TRP A 18 -9.64 15.89 -2.16
N TYR A 19 -10.69 15.09 -2.34
CA TYR A 19 -10.78 13.75 -1.75
C TYR A 19 -9.66 12.84 -2.25
N ALA A 20 -9.42 12.82 -3.55
CA ALA A 20 -8.34 12.07 -4.17
C ALA A 20 -6.96 12.48 -3.65
N LEU A 21 -6.71 13.80 -3.53
CA LEU A 21 -5.44 14.33 -2.98
C LEU A 21 -5.25 13.93 -1.52
N ILE A 22 -6.26 14.13 -0.67
CA ILE A 22 -6.17 13.81 0.76
C ILE A 22 -5.91 12.31 0.93
N VAL A 23 -6.71 11.46 0.30
CA VAL A 23 -6.61 10.00 0.40
C VAL A 23 -5.28 9.52 -0.18
N GLY A 24 -4.90 9.97 -1.37
CA GLY A 24 -3.65 9.57 -2.01
C GLY A 24 -2.41 9.92 -1.19
N ILE A 25 -2.35 11.14 -0.64
CA ILE A 25 -1.24 11.60 0.21
C ILE A 25 -1.18 10.80 1.53
N LEU A 26 -2.31 10.55 2.18
CA LEU A 26 -2.36 9.81 3.44
C LEU A 26 -1.98 8.33 3.26
N ILE A 27 -2.47 7.69 2.20
CA ILE A 27 -2.09 6.32 1.86
C ILE A 27 -0.60 6.26 1.50
N ALA A 28 -0.09 7.19 0.71
CA ALA A 28 1.32 7.27 0.37
C ALA A 28 2.21 7.41 1.62
N LEU A 29 1.84 8.29 2.54
CA LEU A 29 2.53 8.47 3.82
C LEU A 29 2.55 7.18 4.65
N CYS A 30 1.39 6.55 4.88
CA CYS A 30 1.29 5.33 5.67
C CYS A 30 2.03 4.16 5.02
N SER A 31 1.88 3.98 3.71
CA SER A 31 2.54 2.92 2.95
C SER A 31 4.06 3.06 2.97
N SER A 32 4.59 4.28 2.87
CA SER A 32 6.03 4.52 2.92
C SER A 32 6.64 4.28 4.29
N LEU A 33 5.94 4.63 5.38
CA LEU A 33 6.38 4.35 6.74
C LEU A 33 6.50 2.85 7.00
N LEU A 34 5.47 2.09 6.62
CA LEU A 34 5.47 0.64 6.72
C LEU A 34 6.46 0.01 5.73
N GLY A 35 6.57 0.57 4.53
CA GLY A 35 7.44 0.08 3.46
C GLY A 35 8.89 -0.06 3.88
N VAL A 36 9.44 0.92 4.59
CA VAL A 36 10.83 0.85 5.10
C VAL A 36 11.02 -0.37 6.00
N THR A 37 10.09 -0.63 6.92
CA THR A 37 10.18 -1.78 7.82
C THR A 37 10.01 -3.11 7.09
N LEU A 38 9.08 -3.18 6.16
CA LEU A 38 8.78 -4.39 5.38
C LEU A 38 9.90 -4.76 4.41
N VAL A 39 10.48 -3.76 3.73
CA VAL A 39 11.61 -3.96 2.81
C VAL A 39 12.85 -4.45 3.57
N LEU A 40 13.15 -3.86 4.74
CA LEU A 40 14.27 -4.30 5.59
C LEU A 40 14.07 -5.72 6.14
N LYS A 41 12.83 -6.10 6.43
CA LYS A 41 12.49 -7.48 6.84
C LYS A 41 12.42 -8.48 5.68
N ARG A 42 12.70 -8.07 4.45
CA ARG A 42 12.59 -8.88 3.22
C ARG A 42 11.17 -9.38 2.92
N PHE A 43 10.17 -8.59 3.28
CA PHE A 43 8.75 -8.79 2.94
C PHE A 43 8.27 -7.76 1.91
N SER A 44 9.11 -7.44 0.92
CA SER A 44 8.80 -6.38 -0.08
C SER A 44 7.53 -6.67 -0.87
N PHE A 45 7.24 -7.93 -1.17
CA PHE A 45 6.06 -8.34 -1.93
C PHE A 45 4.79 -8.53 -1.10
N ILE A 46 4.82 -8.24 0.21
CA ILE A 46 3.64 -8.44 1.08
C ILE A 46 2.46 -7.55 0.67
N GLY A 47 2.75 -6.35 0.13
CA GLY A 47 1.73 -5.45 -0.39
C GLY A 47 0.93 -6.07 -1.53
N ASP A 48 1.63 -6.67 -2.49
CA ASP A 48 1.04 -7.37 -3.61
C ASP A 48 0.30 -8.64 -3.16
N GLY A 49 0.94 -9.45 -2.33
CA GLY A 49 0.35 -10.67 -1.78
C GLY A 49 -0.96 -10.44 -1.04
N LEU A 50 -0.99 -9.48 -0.12
CA LEU A 50 -2.18 -9.17 0.66
C LEU A 50 -3.28 -8.48 -0.15
N SER A 51 -2.92 -7.69 -1.16
CA SER A 51 -3.94 -7.09 -2.05
C SER A 51 -4.65 -8.16 -2.88
N HIS A 52 -3.95 -9.18 -3.35
CA HIS A 52 -4.57 -10.32 -4.03
C HIS A 52 -5.39 -11.20 -3.08
N VAL A 53 -4.96 -11.38 -1.84
CA VAL A 53 -5.79 -12.01 -0.79
C VAL A 53 -7.07 -11.23 -0.53
N ALA A 54 -6.98 -9.91 -0.43
CA ALA A 54 -8.14 -9.05 -0.25
C ALA A 54 -9.10 -9.14 -1.46
N PHE A 55 -8.57 -9.18 -2.68
CA PHE A 55 -9.37 -9.41 -3.89
C PHE A 55 -10.07 -10.79 -3.86
N GLY A 56 -9.36 -11.86 -3.51
CA GLY A 56 -9.94 -13.19 -3.36
C GLY A 56 -11.04 -13.25 -2.30
N ALA A 57 -10.81 -12.60 -1.16
CA ALA A 57 -11.81 -12.48 -0.09
C ALA A 57 -13.04 -11.65 -0.56
N MET A 58 -12.83 -10.60 -1.35
CA MET A 58 -13.92 -9.80 -1.92
C MET A 58 -14.74 -10.63 -2.91
N ALA A 59 -14.10 -11.46 -3.74
CA ALA A 59 -14.79 -12.36 -4.65
C ALA A 59 -15.67 -13.38 -3.89
N ILE A 60 -15.15 -13.97 -2.81
CA ILE A 60 -15.92 -14.87 -1.93
C ILE A 60 -17.11 -14.13 -1.30
N ALA A 61 -16.88 -12.94 -0.76
CA ALA A 61 -17.94 -12.14 -0.15
C ALA A 61 -19.06 -11.78 -1.15
N SER A 62 -18.69 -11.47 -2.39
CA SER A 62 -19.64 -11.16 -3.46
C SER A 62 -20.48 -12.38 -3.86
N VAL A 63 -19.86 -13.57 -3.97
CA VAL A 63 -20.57 -14.82 -4.28
C VAL A 63 -21.53 -15.20 -3.14
N LEU A 64 -21.16 -14.96 -1.89
CA LEU A 64 -21.99 -15.21 -0.72
C LEU A 64 -23.04 -14.11 -0.46
N ASN A 65 -23.10 -13.07 -1.29
CA ASN A 65 -24.02 -11.93 -1.19
C ASN A 65 -23.97 -11.24 0.18
N PHE A 66 -22.76 -11.03 0.75
CA PHE A 66 -22.63 -10.27 1.99
C PHE A 66 -23.06 -8.82 1.77
N SER A 67 -23.87 -8.27 2.67
CA SER A 67 -24.34 -6.87 2.58
C SER A 67 -23.20 -5.84 2.73
N ASN A 68 -22.11 -6.23 3.38
CA ASN A 68 -20.93 -5.39 3.56
C ASN A 68 -19.66 -6.23 3.38
N ASN A 69 -19.10 -6.19 2.17
CA ASN A 69 -17.91 -6.96 1.80
C ASN A 69 -16.70 -6.62 2.68
N MET A 70 -16.59 -5.38 3.16
CA MET A 70 -15.47 -4.89 3.96
C MET A 70 -15.35 -5.64 5.31
N LEU A 71 -16.50 -6.01 5.93
CA LEU A 71 -16.53 -6.77 7.18
C LEU A 71 -15.97 -8.20 7.03
N PHE A 72 -15.99 -8.75 5.83
CA PHE A 72 -15.40 -10.06 5.55
C PHE A 72 -13.94 -9.96 5.07
N VAL A 73 -13.67 -9.02 4.16
CA VAL A 73 -12.34 -8.84 3.54
C VAL A 73 -11.29 -8.47 4.59
N MET A 74 -11.61 -7.54 5.50
CA MET A 74 -10.67 -7.05 6.51
C MET A 74 -10.14 -8.16 7.43
N PRO A 75 -10.98 -8.97 8.12
CA PRO A 75 -10.49 -10.05 8.98
C PRO A 75 -9.70 -11.12 8.22
N VAL A 76 -10.15 -11.51 7.03
CA VAL A 76 -9.45 -12.52 6.20
C VAL A 76 -8.05 -12.03 5.85
N THR A 77 -7.92 -10.78 5.39
CA THR A 77 -6.63 -10.21 5.03
C THR A 77 -5.71 -10.05 6.24
N VAL A 78 -6.24 -9.64 7.40
CA VAL A 78 -5.48 -9.55 8.66
C VAL A 78 -4.98 -10.92 9.09
N ILE A 79 -5.82 -11.96 9.06
CA ILE A 79 -5.41 -13.33 9.40
C ILE A 79 -4.29 -13.80 8.46
N CYS A 80 -4.44 -13.59 7.16
CA CYS A 80 -3.40 -13.94 6.18
C CYS A 80 -2.10 -13.16 6.41
N ALA A 81 -2.17 -11.86 6.74
CA ALA A 81 -0.99 -11.06 7.05
C ALA A 81 -0.24 -11.58 8.27
N VAL A 82 -0.96 -11.94 9.33
CA VAL A 82 -0.38 -12.51 10.56
C VAL A 82 0.26 -13.87 10.26
N LEU A 83 -0.42 -14.72 9.49
CA LEU A 83 0.11 -16.02 9.08
C LEU A 83 1.38 -15.87 8.25
N LEU A 84 1.38 -14.96 7.26
CA LEU A 84 2.54 -14.71 6.40
C LEU A 84 3.75 -14.22 7.20
N LEU A 85 3.56 -13.25 8.09
CA LEU A 85 4.65 -12.70 8.89
C LEU A 85 5.18 -13.69 9.95
N ARG A 86 4.33 -14.58 10.48
CA ARG A 86 4.75 -15.67 11.38
C ARG A 86 5.46 -16.79 10.65
N THR A 87 4.89 -17.23 9.53
CA THR A 87 5.39 -18.39 8.79
C THR A 87 6.68 -18.08 8.03
N GLY A 88 6.81 -16.87 7.51
CA GLY A 88 8.01 -16.43 6.76
C GLY A 88 9.31 -16.40 7.57
N GLN A 89 9.22 -16.46 8.91
CA GLN A 89 10.39 -16.50 9.80
C GLN A 89 10.79 -17.91 10.22
N SER A 90 9.89 -18.89 10.14
CA SER A 90 10.06 -20.19 10.81
C SER A 90 10.14 -21.40 9.88
N THR A 91 9.91 -21.28 8.57
CA THR A 91 9.75 -22.42 7.69
C THR A 91 10.89 -22.60 6.70
N LYS A 92 11.01 -23.83 6.17
CA LYS A 92 11.92 -24.19 5.05
C LYS A 92 11.60 -23.39 3.76
N ILE A 93 10.41 -22.77 3.68
CA ILE A 93 9.98 -21.95 2.53
C ILE A 93 10.39 -20.50 2.84
N LYS A 94 11.16 -19.89 1.95
CA LYS A 94 11.51 -18.47 2.05
C LYS A 94 10.26 -17.60 2.02
N GLY A 95 10.19 -16.54 2.83
CA GLY A 95 9.01 -15.70 2.98
C GLY A 95 8.43 -15.18 1.67
N ASP A 96 9.29 -14.77 0.72
CA ASP A 96 8.84 -14.29 -0.60
C ASP A 96 8.16 -15.39 -1.44
N ALA A 97 8.59 -16.66 -1.35
CA ALA A 97 7.95 -17.76 -2.04
C ALA A 97 6.56 -18.06 -1.45
N ALA A 98 6.41 -18.00 -0.13
CA ALA A 98 5.12 -18.18 0.54
C ALA A 98 4.14 -17.05 0.14
N ILE A 99 4.61 -15.80 0.10
CA ILE A 99 3.82 -14.65 -0.36
C ILE A 99 3.37 -14.85 -1.79
N ALA A 100 4.29 -15.23 -2.69
CA ALA A 100 3.97 -15.45 -4.11
C ALA A 100 2.94 -16.56 -4.32
N MET A 101 3.05 -17.67 -3.60
CA MET A 101 2.08 -18.78 -3.69
C MET A 101 0.69 -18.35 -3.23
N ILE A 102 0.59 -17.65 -2.11
CA ILE A 102 -0.69 -17.18 -1.58
C ILE A 102 -1.28 -16.10 -2.49
N SER A 103 -0.46 -15.18 -2.99
CA SER A 103 -0.83 -14.13 -3.92
C SER A 103 -1.48 -14.69 -5.19
N VAL A 104 -0.76 -15.56 -5.90
CA VAL A 104 -1.23 -16.17 -7.14
C VAL A 104 -2.45 -17.06 -6.89
N GLY A 105 -2.44 -17.84 -5.81
CA GLY A 105 -3.55 -18.70 -5.44
C GLY A 105 -4.84 -17.91 -5.14
N ALA A 106 -4.74 -16.85 -4.36
CA ALA A 106 -5.88 -16.00 -4.02
C ALA A 106 -6.45 -15.28 -5.25
N LEU A 107 -5.57 -14.76 -6.12
CA LEU A 107 -5.98 -14.13 -7.37
C LEU A 107 -6.68 -15.11 -8.30
N ALA A 108 -6.10 -16.31 -8.50
CA ALA A 108 -6.66 -17.34 -9.37
C ALA A 108 -8.02 -17.84 -8.88
N VAL A 109 -8.13 -18.15 -7.58
CA VAL A 109 -9.40 -18.57 -6.97
C VAL A 109 -10.43 -17.46 -7.01
N GLY A 110 -10.05 -16.22 -6.69
CA GLY A 110 -10.95 -15.08 -6.75
C GLY A 110 -11.49 -14.83 -8.15
N TYR A 111 -10.63 -14.85 -9.16
CA TYR A 111 -11.04 -14.70 -10.57
C TYR A 111 -11.94 -15.84 -11.03
N LEU A 112 -11.61 -17.09 -10.66
CA LEU A 112 -12.42 -18.26 -10.99
C LEU A 112 -13.81 -18.17 -10.37
N LEU A 113 -13.91 -17.81 -9.10
CA LEU A 113 -15.19 -17.65 -8.41
C LEU A 113 -16.05 -16.56 -9.05
N MET A 114 -15.47 -15.42 -9.35
CA MET A 114 -16.21 -14.34 -10.03
C MET A 114 -16.68 -14.78 -11.43
N ASN A 115 -15.87 -15.54 -12.16
CA ASN A 115 -16.23 -16.00 -13.50
C ASN A 115 -17.35 -17.04 -13.48
N VAL A 116 -17.34 -17.97 -12.53
CA VAL A 116 -18.33 -19.07 -12.46
C VAL A 116 -19.66 -18.59 -11.87
N PHE A 117 -19.64 -17.74 -10.87
CA PHE A 117 -20.82 -17.37 -10.08
C PHE A 117 -21.37 -15.97 -10.37
N SER A 118 -20.62 -15.11 -11.04
CA SER A 118 -21.11 -13.77 -11.38
C SER A 118 -21.97 -13.82 -12.64
N THR A 119 -23.16 -13.25 -12.54
CA THR A 119 -24.08 -13.09 -13.67
C THR A 119 -23.84 -11.79 -14.46
N GLY A 120 -22.87 -10.99 -14.04
CA GLY A 120 -22.54 -9.69 -14.65
C GLY A 120 -21.74 -9.83 -15.95
N ALA A 121 -22.09 -9.05 -16.96
CA ALA A 121 -21.49 -9.09 -18.29
C ALA A 121 -20.04 -8.53 -18.36
N ASN A 122 -19.48 -7.97 -17.27
CA ASN A 122 -18.22 -7.22 -17.33
C ASN A 122 -17.20 -7.58 -16.24
N ILE A 123 -17.02 -8.88 -15.98
CA ILE A 123 -16.11 -9.39 -14.94
C ILE A 123 -14.67 -8.89 -15.15
N SER A 124 -14.19 -8.87 -16.41
CA SER A 124 -12.85 -8.37 -16.73
C SER A 124 -12.67 -6.89 -16.39
N GLY A 125 -13.70 -6.07 -16.56
CA GLY A 125 -13.69 -4.65 -16.20
C GLY A 125 -13.65 -4.44 -14.68
N ASP A 126 -14.39 -5.24 -13.93
CA ASP A 126 -14.42 -5.17 -12.46
C ASP A 126 -13.09 -5.61 -11.83
N VAL A 127 -12.47 -6.65 -12.37
CA VAL A 127 -11.12 -7.08 -11.95
C VAL A 127 -10.10 -6.01 -12.29
N CYS A 128 -10.15 -5.45 -13.51
CA CYS A 128 -9.23 -4.41 -13.95
C CYS A 128 -9.36 -3.13 -13.09
N SER A 129 -10.60 -2.71 -12.79
CA SER A 129 -10.84 -1.54 -11.92
C SER A 129 -10.35 -1.76 -10.49
N SER A 130 -10.49 -2.97 -9.95
CA SER A 130 -9.99 -3.33 -8.61
C SER A 130 -8.45 -3.36 -8.55
N LEU A 131 -7.79 -3.82 -9.62
CA LEU A 131 -6.33 -3.87 -9.69
C LEU A 131 -5.69 -2.51 -9.95
N PHE A 132 -6.27 -1.70 -10.84
CA PHE A 132 -5.69 -0.43 -11.29
C PHE A 132 -6.33 0.82 -10.65
N GLY A 133 -7.44 0.68 -9.94
CA GLY A 133 -8.08 1.77 -9.18
C GLY A 133 -8.60 2.93 -10.01
N SER A 134 -8.74 2.78 -11.32
CA SER A 134 -8.99 3.89 -12.24
C SER A 134 -10.33 4.61 -12.03
N THR A 135 -11.33 3.94 -11.48
CA THR A 135 -12.67 4.49 -11.26
C THR A 135 -12.98 4.82 -9.80
N SER A 136 -12.31 4.14 -8.86
CA SER A 136 -12.61 4.26 -7.42
C SER A 136 -12.38 5.68 -6.87
N ILE A 137 -11.38 6.40 -7.39
CA ILE A 137 -11.06 7.76 -6.93
C ILE A 137 -12.17 8.76 -7.25
N LEU A 138 -12.89 8.58 -8.35
CA LEU A 138 -13.99 9.47 -8.76
C LEU A 138 -15.26 9.27 -7.94
N THR A 139 -15.40 8.10 -7.31
CA THR A 139 -16.59 7.69 -6.55
C THR A 139 -16.41 7.81 -5.03
N LEU A 140 -15.28 8.38 -4.57
CA LEU A 140 -14.99 8.54 -3.15
C LEU A 140 -16.08 9.31 -2.41
N THR A 141 -16.64 8.67 -1.41
CA THR A 141 -17.61 9.30 -0.51
C THR A 141 -16.91 10.05 0.62
N ARG A 142 -17.59 11.07 1.17
CA ARG A 142 -17.07 11.82 2.33
C ARG A 142 -16.77 10.91 3.52
N THR A 143 -17.56 9.86 3.72
CA THR A 143 -17.39 8.90 4.82
C THR A 143 -16.11 8.10 4.65
N GLU A 144 -15.80 7.64 3.44
CA GLU A 144 -14.55 6.90 3.15
C GLU A 144 -13.31 7.77 3.35
N VAL A 145 -13.38 9.05 2.95
CA VAL A 145 -12.27 9.99 3.20
C VAL A 145 -12.02 10.17 4.69
N TRP A 146 -13.08 10.39 5.50
CA TRP A 146 -12.94 10.50 6.94
C TRP A 146 -12.41 9.23 7.59
N LEU A 147 -12.87 8.07 7.15
CA LEU A 147 -12.35 6.78 7.60
C LEU A 147 -10.85 6.66 7.29
N CYS A 148 -10.44 7.02 6.07
CA CYS A 148 -9.03 7.03 5.68
C CYS A 148 -8.20 7.99 6.55
N VAL A 149 -8.69 9.20 6.83
CA VAL A 149 -8.01 10.17 7.69
C VAL A 149 -7.82 9.62 9.10
N VAL A 150 -8.87 9.08 9.70
CA VAL A 150 -8.82 8.54 11.07
C VAL A 150 -7.85 7.37 11.15
N VAL A 151 -7.96 6.41 10.23
CA VAL A 151 -7.08 5.23 10.22
C VAL A 151 -5.62 5.63 9.97
N SER A 152 -5.38 6.53 9.02
CA SER A 152 -4.02 7.03 8.74
C SER A 152 -3.42 7.75 9.94
N ALA A 153 -4.21 8.56 10.64
CA ALA A 153 -3.76 9.23 11.87
C ALA A 153 -3.40 8.20 12.96
N ILE A 154 -4.22 7.17 13.16
CA ILE A 154 -3.93 6.08 14.10
C ILE A 154 -2.63 5.37 13.72
N VAL A 155 -2.43 5.04 12.46
CA VAL A 155 -1.23 4.36 11.97
C VAL A 155 0.02 5.20 12.20
N VAL A 156 -0.02 6.49 11.87
CA VAL A 156 1.11 7.40 12.09
C VAL A 156 1.42 7.54 13.58
N ILE A 157 0.41 7.70 14.43
CA ILE A 157 0.58 7.78 15.89
C ILE A 157 1.20 6.50 16.43
N LEU A 158 0.68 5.32 16.06
CA LEU A 158 1.22 4.03 16.47
C LEU A 158 2.66 3.85 16.00
N PHE A 159 2.97 4.23 14.77
CA PHE A 159 4.33 4.14 14.24
C PHE A 159 5.30 5.04 15.01
N VAL A 160 4.91 6.28 15.32
CA VAL A 160 5.75 7.23 16.06
C VAL A 160 5.93 6.78 17.53
N VAL A 161 4.86 6.37 18.20
CA VAL A 161 4.92 5.91 19.60
C VAL A 161 5.78 4.65 19.72
N PHE A 162 5.63 3.70 18.84
CA PHE A 162 6.38 2.45 18.88
C PHE A 162 7.65 2.45 18.03
N TYR A 163 8.09 3.62 17.54
CA TYR A 163 9.23 3.77 16.65
C TYR A 163 10.47 2.98 17.10
N HIS A 164 10.90 3.13 18.37
CA HIS A 164 12.08 2.46 18.90
C HIS A 164 11.94 0.92 18.96
N LYS A 165 10.73 0.44 19.25
CA LYS A 165 10.42 -0.99 19.30
C LYS A 165 10.33 -1.59 17.90
N ILE A 166 9.68 -0.88 16.97
CA ILE A 166 9.62 -1.25 15.55
C ILE A 166 11.05 -1.31 14.97
N PHE A 167 11.89 -0.31 15.27
CA PHE A 167 13.29 -0.32 14.85
C PHE A 167 14.03 -1.56 15.36
N ALA A 168 13.99 -1.83 16.66
CA ALA A 168 14.67 -2.96 17.28
C ALA A 168 14.24 -4.31 16.66
N VAL A 169 12.93 -4.51 16.52
CA VAL A 169 12.36 -5.74 15.94
C VAL A 169 12.62 -5.87 14.44
N THR A 170 12.85 -4.74 13.74
CA THR A 170 13.13 -4.75 12.29
C THR A 170 14.58 -5.14 12.01
N PHE A 171 15.54 -4.67 12.80
CA PHE A 171 16.97 -4.90 12.55
C PHE A 171 17.47 -6.22 13.14
N ASP A 172 17.14 -6.50 14.38
CA ASP A 172 17.56 -7.73 15.06
C ASP A 172 16.48 -8.21 16.05
N GLU A 173 15.67 -9.10 15.56
CA GLU A 173 14.58 -9.68 16.34
C GLU A 173 15.08 -10.54 17.51
N ASN A 174 16.20 -11.27 17.30
CA ASN A 174 16.77 -12.13 18.34
C ASN A 174 17.36 -11.28 19.48
N PHE A 175 18.06 -10.21 19.16
CA PHE A 175 18.56 -9.26 20.14
C PHE A 175 17.42 -8.55 20.87
N ALA A 176 16.41 -8.08 20.14
CA ALA A 176 15.23 -7.46 20.74
C ALA A 176 14.51 -8.41 21.72
N LYS A 177 14.43 -9.69 21.39
CA LYS A 177 13.86 -10.73 22.25
C LYS A 177 14.74 -10.96 23.48
N ALA A 178 16.05 -11.04 23.31
CA ALA A 178 17.01 -11.21 24.40
C ALA A 178 17.00 -10.03 25.40
N THR A 179 16.72 -8.81 24.94
CA THR A 179 16.57 -7.62 25.78
C THR A 179 15.17 -7.46 26.42
N GLY A 180 14.31 -8.51 26.37
CA GLY A 180 12.99 -8.54 27.00
C GLY A 180 11.88 -7.85 26.20
N THR A 181 12.12 -7.48 24.93
CA THR A 181 11.08 -6.95 24.07
C THR A 181 10.19 -8.10 23.55
N LYS A 182 8.86 -7.98 23.70
CA LYS A 182 7.88 -8.95 23.18
C LYS A 182 7.77 -8.83 21.66
N THR A 183 8.73 -9.39 20.92
CA THR A 183 8.84 -9.25 19.45
C THR A 183 7.60 -9.70 18.71
N ASP A 184 6.93 -10.78 19.17
CA ASP A 184 5.70 -11.30 18.56
C ASP A 184 4.57 -10.27 18.55
N VAL A 185 4.45 -9.45 19.61
CA VAL A 185 3.42 -8.41 19.71
C VAL A 185 3.68 -7.29 18.67
N TYR A 186 4.94 -6.87 18.50
CA TYR A 186 5.28 -5.84 17.53
C TYR A 186 5.20 -6.34 16.10
N ASN A 187 5.55 -7.60 15.85
CA ASN A 187 5.35 -8.24 14.56
C ASN A 187 3.87 -8.34 14.21
N LEU A 188 3.03 -8.73 15.19
CA LEU A 188 1.58 -8.72 15.04
C LEU A 188 1.04 -7.32 14.75
N LEU A 189 1.52 -6.31 15.48
CA LEU A 189 1.14 -4.91 15.26
C LEU A 189 1.45 -4.48 13.81
N ILE A 190 2.68 -4.72 13.33
CA ILE A 190 3.09 -4.41 11.96
C ILE A 190 2.19 -5.15 10.95
N ALA A 191 1.89 -6.44 11.18
CA ALA A 191 1.03 -7.24 10.31
C ALA A 191 -0.37 -6.64 10.19
N VAL A 192 -0.99 -6.35 11.34
CA VAL A 192 -2.36 -5.81 11.40
C VAL A 192 -2.43 -4.44 10.72
N ILE A 193 -1.52 -3.53 11.06
CA ILE A 193 -1.48 -2.20 10.47
C ILE A 193 -1.27 -2.28 8.95
N THR A 194 -0.36 -3.14 8.50
CA THR A 194 -0.10 -3.36 7.07
C THR A 194 -1.34 -3.87 6.35
N ALA A 195 -2.03 -4.88 6.90
CA ALA A 195 -3.25 -5.42 6.31
C ALA A 195 -4.36 -4.37 6.23
N VAL A 196 -4.56 -3.60 7.29
CA VAL A 196 -5.57 -2.53 7.33
C VAL A 196 -5.30 -1.48 6.26
N ILE A 197 -4.07 -0.99 6.15
CA ILE A 197 -3.70 -0.01 5.11
C ILE A 197 -3.86 -0.60 3.71
N ILE A 198 -3.45 -1.84 3.49
CA ILE A 198 -3.57 -2.49 2.18
C ILE A 198 -5.04 -2.63 1.76
N VAL A 199 -5.92 -3.09 2.65
CA VAL A 199 -7.35 -3.24 2.34
C VAL A 199 -8.00 -1.90 2.04
N LEU A 200 -7.73 -0.88 2.85
CA LEU A 200 -8.24 0.47 2.61
C LEU A 200 -7.72 1.03 1.28
N ALA A 201 -6.42 0.95 1.06
CA ALA A 201 -5.80 1.52 -0.11
C ALA A 201 -6.20 0.76 -1.39
N MET A 202 -6.36 -0.57 -1.35
CA MET A 202 -6.84 -1.35 -2.49
C MET A 202 -8.22 -0.89 -2.95
N ASN A 203 -9.14 -0.66 -2.03
CA ASN A 203 -10.49 -0.21 -2.35
C ASN A 203 -10.54 1.22 -2.88
N LEU A 204 -9.63 2.10 -2.42
CA LEU A 204 -9.65 3.52 -2.75
C LEU A 204 -8.78 3.86 -3.98
N VAL A 205 -7.67 3.16 -4.17
CA VAL A 205 -6.63 3.56 -5.15
C VAL A 205 -6.15 2.41 -6.04
N GLY A 206 -6.50 1.17 -5.70
CA GLY A 206 -6.12 -0.04 -6.42
C GLY A 206 -4.87 -0.74 -5.88
N SER A 207 -4.76 -2.05 -6.17
CA SER A 207 -3.73 -2.92 -5.60
C SER A 207 -2.31 -2.62 -6.11
N LEU A 208 -2.17 -2.29 -7.38
CA LEU A 208 -0.88 -2.04 -8.02
C LEU A 208 -0.16 -0.83 -7.42
N LEU A 209 -0.92 0.24 -7.11
CA LEU A 209 -0.36 1.45 -6.53
C LEU A 209 0.18 1.19 -5.12
N ILE A 210 -0.49 0.35 -4.32
CA ILE A 210 -0.06 0.09 -2.94
C ILE A 210 1.32 -0.56 -2.92
N SER A 211 1.52 -1.58 -3.77
CA SER A 211 2.80 -2.27 -3.87
C SER A 211 3.93 -1.32 -4.26
N ALA A 212 3.66 -0.41 -5.20
CA ALA A 212 4.61 0.61 -5.60
C ALA A 212 4.94 1.58 -4.46
N LEU A 213 3.93 2.12 -3.76
CA LEU A 213 4.12 3.06 -2.64
C LEU A 213 4.83 2.44 -1.43
N ILE A 214 4.77 1.12 -1.25
CA ILE A 214 5.53 0.41 -0.21
C ILE A 214 7.00 0.27 -0.62
N ILE A 215 7.28 -0.06 -1.88
CA ILE A 215 8.61 -0.48 -2.33
C ILE A 215 9.46 0.70 -2.79
N PHE A 216 8.98 1.51 -3.75
CA PHE A 216 9.80 2.53 -4.42
C PHE A 216 10.30 3.63 -3.48
N PRO A 217 9.48 4.28 -2.65
CA PRO A 217 9.96 5.31 -1.75
C PRO A 217 10.97 4.79 -0.72
N ALA A 218 10.74 3.57 -0.20
CA ALA A 218 11.65 2.94 0.75
C ALA A 218 13.01 2.64 0.12
N LEU A 219 13.04 2.03 -1.06
CA LEU A 219 14.27 1.74 -1.78
C LEU A 219 15.00 3.01 -2.21
N SER A 220 14.27 4.04 -2.66
CA SER A 220 14.81 5.34 -3.02
C SER A 220 15.52 6.00 -1.83
N ALA A 221 14.88 6.01 -0.67
CA ALA A 221 15.46 6.57 0.55
C ALA A 221 16.69 5.80 1.04
N MET A 222 16.70 4.46 0.91
CA MET A 222 17.83 3.62 1.27
C MET A 222 19.06 3.83 0.37
N ARG A 223 18.89 4.34 -0.85
CA ARG A 223 20.00 4.74 -1.73
C ARG A 223 20.69 6.03 -1.27
N LEU A 224 19.94 6.93 -0.62
CA LEU A 224 20.44 8.24 -0.19
C LEU A 224 20.97 8.21 1.24
N TYR A 225 20.33 7.44 2.12
CA TYR A 225 20.63 7.48 3.56
C TYR A 225 20.86 6.09 4.13
N LYS A 226 21.82 6.00 5.10
CA LYS A 226 22.12 4.77 5.83
C LYS A 226 21.50 4.71 7.24
N ARG A 227 21.06 5.86 7.78
CA ARG A 227 20.45 5.92 9.11
C ARG A 227 18.94 5.68 9.02
N PHE A 228 18.42 4.74 9.79
CA PHE A 228 17.01 4.36 9.77
C PHE A 228 16.03 5.55 9.85
N ARG A 229 16.30 6.48 10.79
CA ARG A 229 15.47 7.69 10.93
C ARG A 229 15.47 8.56 9.68
N ALA A 230 16.62 8.74 9.06
CA ALA A 230 16.74 9.52 7.82
C ALA A 230 16.05 8.81 6.65
N VAL A 231 16.15 7.48 6.57
CA VAL A 231 15.47 6.66 5.56
C VAL A 231 13.94 6.82 5.68
N ILE A 232 13.38 6.70 6.89
CA ILE A 232 11.94 6.85 7.11
C ILE A 232 11.45 8.26 6.71
N ILE A 233 12.12 9.31 7.16
CA ILE A 233 11.73 10.69 6.84
C ILE A 233 11.84 10.95 5.34
N CYS A 234 12.94 10.53 4.72
CA CYS A 234 13.13 10.68 3.27
C CYS A 234 12.09 9.88 2.48
N SER A 235 11.82 8.63 2.86
CA SER A 235 10.79 7.80 2.24
C SER A 235 9.40 8.43 2.33
N ALA A 236 9.04 8.97 3.50
CA ALA A 236 7.77 9.64 3.69
C ALA A 236 7.63 10.91 2.82
N ILE A 237 8.67 11.73 2.76
CA ILE A 237 8.67 12.95 1.93
C ILE A 237 8.59 12.56 0.44
N LEU A 238 9.40 11.63 -0.03
CA LEU A 238 9.39 11.17 -1.41
C LEU A 238 8.02 10.62 -1.81
N SER A 239 7.44 9.76 -0.98
CA SER A 239 6.13 9.15 -1.26
C SER A 239 5.02 10.20 -1.37
N VAL A 240 4.98 11.15 -0.44
CA VAL A 240 4.01 12.25 -0.47
C VAL A 240 4.18 13.13 -1.70
N LEU A 241 5.41 13.47 -2.07
CA LEU A 241 5.70 14.26 -3.26
C LEU A 241 5.33 13.50 -4.54
N CYS A 242 5.69 12.22 -4.65
CA CYS A 242 5.35 11.39 -5.81
C CYS A 242 3.83 11.25 -5.97
N ALA A 243 3.10 11.02 -4.87
CA ALA A 243 1.65 10.96 -4.90
C ALA A 243 1.04 12.30 -5.33
N PHE A 244 1.50 13.41 -4.77
CA PHE A 244 1.02 14.75 -5.11
C PHE A 244 1.25 15.07 -6.59
N PHE A 245 2.48 14.95 -7.08
CA PHE A 245 2.79 15.22 -8.48
C PHE A 245 2.12 14.22 -9.43
N GLY A 246 2.04 12.93 -9.04
CA GLY A 246 1.38 11.92 -9.83
C GLY A 246 -0.11 12.20 -10.04
N ILE A 247 -0.81 12.64 -8.99
CA ILE A 247 -2.22 13.04 -9.09
C ILE A 247 -2.37 14.27 -10.00
N ILE A 248 -1.52 15.29 -9.85
CA ILE A 248 -1.57 16.50 -10.71
C ILE A 248 -1.31 16.14 -12.17
N ILE A 249 -0.29 15.34 -12.46
CA ILE A 249 0.03 14.89 -13.82
C ILE A 249 -1.13 14.07 -14.40
N SER A 250 -1.74 13.21 -13.61
CA SER A 250 -2.92 12.43 -14.00
C SER A 250 -4.10 13.33 -14.39
N ILE A 251 -4.39 14.36 -13.60
CA ILE A 251 -5.46 15.33 -13.89
C ILE A 251 -5.19 16.07 -15.19
N LEU A 252 -3.96 16.50 -15.43
CA LEU A 252 -3.59 17.24 -16.63
C LEU A 252 -3.57 16.36 -17.89
N GLY A 253 -3.09 15.13 -17.75
CA GLY A 253 -2.93 14.17 -18.84
C GLY A 253 -4.16 13.30 -19.13
N GLY A 254 -5.19 13.31 -18.25
CA GLY A 254 -6.35 12.41 -18.37
C GLY A 254 -5.97 10.93 -18.24
N THR A 255 -4.91 10.63 -17.47
CA THR A 255 -4.37 9.27 -17.31
C THR A 255 -4.88 8.64 -16.00
N PRO A 256 -4.88 7.28 -15.88
CA PRO A 256 -5.24 6.61 -14.63
C PRO A 256 -4.32 7.03 -13.48
N VAL A 257 -4.92 7.45 -12.36
CA VAL A 257 -4.17 8.06 -11.24
C VAL A 257 -3.14 7.09 -10.65
N GLY A 258 -3.53 5.84 -10.40
CA GLY A 258 -2.62 4.83 -9.84
C GLY A 258 -1.39 4.62 -10.69
N SER A 259 -1.56 4.36 -11.98
CA SER A 259 -0.44 4.11 -12.91
C SER A 259 0.46 5.34 -13.07
N THR A 260 -0.11 6.55 -13.01
CA THR A 260 0.66 7.79 -13.13
C THR A 260 1.53 8.03 -11.89
N ILE A 261 1.00 7.76 -10.68
CA ILE A 261 1.80 7.83 -9.44
C ILE A 261 2.94 6.83 -9.48
N VAL A 262 2.68 5.58 -9.92
CA VAL A 262 3.73 4.56 -10.06
C VAL A 262 4.82 5.00 -11.05
N ALA A 263 4.46 5.61 -12.17
CA ALA A 263 5.44 6.14 -13.13
C ALA A 263 6.32 7.24 -12.52
N VAL A 264 5.73 8.13 -11.69
CA VAL A 264 6.47 9.15 -10.95
C VAL A 264 7.39 8.52 -9.90
N ASP A 265 6.93 7.50 -9.18
CA ASP A 265 7.74 6.75 -8.22
C ASP A 265 8.95 6.07 -8.88
N ILE A 266 8.76 5.47 -10.05
CA ILE A 266 9.84 4.88 -10.84
C ILE A 266 10.85 5.96 -11.25
N ALA A 267 10.40 7.10 -11.75
CA ALA A 267 11.27 8.21 -12.13
C ALA A 267 12.06 8.73 -10.91
N ALA A 268 11.41 8.90 -9.76
CA ALA A 268 12.05 9.29 -8.51
C ALA A 268 13.12 8.28 -8.07
N PHE A 269 12.84 6.98 -8.19
CA PHE A 269 13.79 5.92 -7.87
C PHE A 269 15.03 5.97 -8.78
N TRP A 270 14.88 6.21 -10.06
CA TRP A 270 16.03 6.38 -10.98
C TRP A 270 16.87 7.60 -10.61
N VAL A 271 16.24 8.74 -10.35
CA VAL A 271 16.93 9.97 -9.94
C VAL A 271 17.69 9.76 -8.63
N THR A 272 17.05 9.20 -7.61
CA THR A 272 17.69 8.92 -6.31
C THR A 272 18.80 7.89 -6.43
N SER A 273 18.67 6.89 -7.30
CA SER A 273 19.73 5.90 -7.56
C SER A 273 20.98 6.52 -8.21
N ILE A 274 20.79 7.45 -9.15
CA ILE A 274 21.90 8.20 -9.76
C ILE A 274 22.56 9.09 -8.72
N ILE A 275 21.79 9.85 -7.94
CA ILE A 275 22.31 10.71 -6.87
C ILE A 275 23.08 9.88 -5.83
N GLY A 276 22.50 8.75 -5.37
CA GLY A 276 23.16 7.85 -4.41
C GLY A 276 24.51 7.34 -4.93
N LYS A 277 24.59 6.97 -6.22
CA LYS A 277 25.84 6.52 -6.84
C LYS A 277 26.91 7.62 -6.95
N ILE A 278 26.48 8.87 -7.08
CA ILE A 278 27.40 10.03 -7.09
C ILE A 278 27.90 10.35 -5.69
N LEU A 279 27.02 10.22 -4.67
CA LEU A 279 27.37 10.49 -3.27
C LEU A 279 28.24 9.39 -2.62
N GLU A 280 28.20 8.16 -3.13
CA GLU A 280 29.06 7.05 -2.67
C GLU A 280 30.50 7.11 -3.23
N ARG A 281 30.83 8.07 -4.10
CA ARG A 281 32.18 8.39 -4.55
C ARG A 281 32.86 9.39 -3.59
#